data_bdfc70878735e87a9e56c9182127a7f2
#
_entry.id   bdfc70878735e87a9e56c9182127a7f2
#
_cell.length_a   1.000
_cell.length_b   1.000
_cell.length_c   1.000
_cell.angle_alpha   90.00
_cell.angle_beta   90.00
_cell.angle_gamma   90.00
#
_symmetry.space_group_name_H-M   'P 1'
#
loop_
_entity.id
_entity.type
_entity.pdbx_description
1 polymer ?
#
loop_
_entity_poly.entity_id
_entity_poly.type
_entity_poly.pdbx_seq_one_letter_code
_entity_poly.pdbx_strand_id
1 'polypeptide(L)'
;MKINLKNKPTILQKIVLDKAQWVKAKEAEFPLSQFKENIQKSDRSFYDALAKGTHQKPAYILECKKASPSKGLIRGEFNLDEIANVYKHYASAVSVLTDEKYFQGKFDYLPQVRDVVSQPVLCKDFMISEYQVYLARYYQADAILLMLSVVNDETYRVLADLAHSLGMGVLTETSNEEEFERALALGAKIIGVNNRNLHDLTVDLNRVVELTQKYADRIPADARIISESGIYNHSQIRDLQKVAHGFLIGSSLMGSADLNNAVREVIFGENKVC
;
A
#
# COMPACT_ATOMS: atom_id res chain seq x y z
N MET A 1 1.19 18.21 10.85
CA MET A 1 -0.29 18.20 10.86
C MET A 1 -0.79 19.02 12.06
N LYS A 2 -1.50 20.15 11.82
CA LYS A 2 -2.14 20.92 12.91
C LYS A 2 -3.46 20.24 13.28
N ILE A 3 -3.54 19.61 14.44
CA ILE A 3 -4.75 18.93 14.92
C ILE A 3 -5.69 19.99 15.52
N ASN A 4 -6.86 20.17 14.90
CA ASN A 4 -7.91 21.02 15.45
C ASN A 4 -8.67 20.24 16.53
N LEU A 5 -8.36 20.48 17.79
CA LEU A 5 -8.90 19.78 18.97
C LEU A 5 -10.40 20.07 19.26
N LYS A 6 -11.09 20.87 18.45
CA LYS A 6 -12.52 21.18 18.67
C LYS A 6 -13.46 20.04 18.26
N ASN A 7 -13.03 19.07 17.44
CA ASN A 7 -13.82 17.91 17.03
C ASN A 7 -13.16 16.61 17.49
N LYS A 8 -13.94 15.55 17.70
CA LYS A 8 -13.39 14.21 17.96
C LYS A 8 -12.42 13.84 16.82
N PRO A 9 -11.19 13.36 17.13
CA PRO A 9 -10.23 13.01 16.10
C PRO A 9 -10.76 11.89 15.19
N THR A 10 -10.52 12.02 13.90
CA THR A 10 -10.83 10.96 12.92
C THR A 10 -10.02 9.71 13.22
N ILE A 11 -10.42 8.56 12.62
CA ILE A 11 -9.66 7.32 12.79
C ILE A 11 -8.22 7.48 12.31
N LEU A 12 -7.99 8.16 11.18
CA LEU A 12 -6.65 8.42 10.66
C LEU A 12 -5.81 9.25 11.64
N GLN A 13 -6.39 10.31 12.22
CA GLN A 13 -5.70 11.13 13.21
C GLN A 13 -5.28 10.34 14.44
N LYS A 14 -6.15 9.43 14.92
CA LYS A 14 -5.82 8.54 16.05
C LYS A 14 -4.66 7.61 15.68
N ILE A 15 -4.72 7.00 14.50
CA ILE A 15 -3.67 6.09 14.03
C ILE A 15 -2.32 6.81 13.95
N VAL A 16 -2.28 8.01 13.39
CA VAL A 16 -1.03 8.80 13.24
C VAL A 16 -0.46 9.21 14.60
N LEU A 17 -1.34 9.61 15.56
CA LEU A 17 -0.90 9.92 16.92
C LEU A 17 -0.31 8.70 17.64
N ASP A 18 -0.97 7.57 17.54
CA ASP A 18 -0.48 6.32 18.14
C ASP A 18 0.81 5.86 17.44
N LYS A 19 0.90 6.03 16.11
CA LYS A 19 2.12 5.73 15.35
C LYS A 19 3.30 6.60 15.80
N ALA A 20 3.08 7.89 16.06
CA ALA A 20 4.14 8.76 16.57
C ALA A 20 4.67 8.30 17.94
N GLN A 21 3.78 7.82 18.83
CA GLN A 21 4.19 7.24 20.11
C GLN A 21 4.93 5.91 19.92
N TRP A 22 4.43 5.06 19.03
CA TRP A 22 5.06 3.79 18.70
C TRP A 22 6.47 4.00 18.14
N VAL A 23 6.66 4.92 17.19
CA VAL A 23 7.98 5.25 16.61
C VAL A 23 8.94 5.67 17.69
N LYS A 24 8.53 6.61 18.57
CA LYS A 24 9.38 7.07 19.68
C LYS A 24 9.80 5.93 20.62
N ALA A 25 8.86 5.05 20.96
CA ALA A 25 9.13 3.90 21.82
C ALA A 25 10.04 2.89 21.13
N LYS A 26 9.78 2.60 19.84
CA LYS A 26 10.55 1.62 19.05
C LYS A 26 11.98 2.10 18.80
N GLU A 27 12.18 3.39 18.51
CA GLU A 27 13.50 3.98 18.34
C GLU A 27 14.31 3.99 19.65
N ALA A 28 13.65 4.14 20.78
CA ALA A 28 14.31 4.02 22.10
C ALA A 28 14.69 2.55 22.43
N GLU A 29 13.84 1.59 22.08
CA GLU A 29 14.06 0.16 22.28
C GLU A 29 15.12 -0.41 21.31
N PHE A 30 15.05 0.00 20.04
CA PHE A 30 15.91 -0.48 18.95
C PHE A 30 16.45 0.71 18.13
N PRO A 31 17.46 1.43 18.64
CA PRO A 31 18.01 2.62 17.99
C PRO A 31 18.56 2.36 16.59
N LEU A 32 18.39 3.33 15.68
CA LEU A 32 18.88 3.25 14.31
C LEU A 32 20.36 2.85 14.23
N SER A 33 21.19 3.32 15.16
CA SER A 33 22.62 3.00 15.24
C SER A 33 22.94 1.50 15.39
N GLN A 34 21.99 0.70 15.89
CA GLN A 34 22.18 -0.75 16.05
C GLN A 34 21.99 -1.54 14.74
N PHE A 35 21.30 -0.98 13.75
CA PHE A 35 20.98 -1.74 12.54
C PHE A 35 21.29 -1.03 11.22
N LYS A 36 21.56 0.29 11.23
CA LYS A 36 21.77 1.08 10.02
C LYS A 36 22.87 0.52 9.12
N GLU A 37 23.98 0.09 9.69
CA GLU A 37 25.14 -0.43 8.95
C GLU A 37 24.86 -1.81 8.30
N ASN A 38 23.84 -2.52 8.78
CA ASN A 38 23.43 -3.84 8.25
C ASN A 38 22.43 -3.73 7.11
N ILE A 39 21.96 -2.51 6.79
CA ILE A 39 20.96 -2.29 5.76
C ILE A 39 21.59 -2.45 4.38
N GLN A 40 21.07 -3.41 3.61
CA GLN A 40 21.40 -3.59 2.20
C GLN A 40 20.36 -2.88 1.33
N LYS A 41 20.76 -2.30 0.19
CA LYS A 41 19.80 -1.73 -0.77
C LYS A 41 18.87 -2.82 -1.29
N SER A 42 17.65 -2.43 -1.65
CA SER A 42 16.73 -3.36 -2.33
C SER A 42 17.30 -3.78 -3.68
N ASP A 43 17.16 -5.07 -3.99
CA ASP A 43 17.51 -5.70 -5.26
C ASP A 43 16.27 -6.02 -6.11
N ARG A 44 15.06 -5.60 -5.68
CA ARG A 44 13.80 -5.79 -6.38
C ARG A 44 13.15 -4.45 -6.69
N SER A 45 13.05 -4.11 -7.98
CA SER A 45 12.48 -2.84 -8.41
C SER A 45 10.95 -2.87 -8.35
N PHE A 46 10.39 -2.12 -7.42
CA PHE A 46 8.93 -1.91 -7.32
C PHE A 46 8.39 -1.15 -8.54
N TYR A 47 9.16 -0.17 -9.02
CA TYR A 47 8.78 0.61 -10.19
C TYR A 47 8.73 -0.23 -11.46
N ASP A 48 9.75 -1.06 -11.72
CA ASP A 48 9.78 -1.91 -12.92
C ASP A 48 8.70 -2.99 -12.88
N ALA A 49 8.38 -3.51 -11.70
CA ALA A 49 7.30 -4.48 -11.54
C ALA A 49 5.94 -3.87 -11.90
N LEU A 50 5.67 -2.63 -11.49
CA LEU A 50 4.40 -1.95 -11.74
C LEU A 50 4.36 -1.22 -13.09
N ALA A 51 5.50 -0.84 -13.66
CA ALA A 51 5.58 -0.22 -15.00
C ALA A 51 5.00 -1.13 -16.09
N LYS A 52 4.99 -2.46 -15.88
CA LYS A 52 4.39 -3.45 -16.78
C LYS A 52 2.86 -3.40 -16.81
N GLY A 53 2.23 -2.72 -15.83
CA GLY A 53 0.78 -2.54 -15.78
C GLY A 53 0.29 -1.60 -16.86
N THR A 54 -0.74 -2.04 -17.58
CA THR A 54 -1.45 -1.27 -18.63
C THR A 54 -2.96 -1.38 -18.44
N HIS A 55 -3.73 -0.57 -19.18
CA HIS A 55 -5.18 -0.68 -19.17
C HIS A 55 -5.70 -2.05 -19.67
N GLN A 56 -4.95 -2.74 -20.55
CA GLN A 56 -5.32 -4.06 -21.08
C GLN A 56 -4.81 -5.20 -20.16
N LYS A 57 -3.70 -4.98 -19.45
CA LYS A 57 -3.09 -5.94 -18.54
C LYS A 57 -2.68 -5.23 -17.24
N PRO A 58 -3.62 -5.01 -16.32
CA PRO A 58 -3.33 -4.29 -15.08
C PRO A 58 -2.30 -4.99 -14.21
N ALA A 59 -1.52 -4.21 -13.45
CA ALA A 59 -0.66 -4.72 -12.40
C ALA A 59 -1.50 -4.98 -11.13
N TYR A 60 -1.15 -6.01 -10.36
CA TYR A 60 -1.83 -6.35 -9.12
C TYR A 60 -0.87 -6.27 -7.93
N ILE A 61 -1.21 -5.43 -6.96
CA ILE A 61 -0.58 -5.42 -5.63
C ILE A 61 -1.52 -6.20 -4.72
N LEU A 62 -1.15 -7.42 -4.36
CA LEU A 62 -1.98 -8.27 -3.50
C LEU A 62 -1.56 -8.12 -2.05
N GLU A 63 -2.53 -7.87 -1.17
CA GLU A 63 -2.26 -7.41 0.19
C GLU A 63 -2.49 -8.49 1.24
N CYS A 64 -1.45 -8.78 2.03
CA CYS A 64 -1.51 -9.60 3.24
C CYS A 64 -2.05 -8.74 4.40
N LYS A 65 -3.33 -8.91 4.73
CA LYS A 65 -4.03 -8.12 5.74
C LYS A 65 -4.84 -8.99 6.70
N LYS A 66 -4.42 -9.02 7.96
CA LYS A 66 -5.08 -9.81 9.02
C LYS A 66 -6.34 -9.14 9.54
N ALA A 67 -6.28 -7.84 9.77
CA ALA A 67 -7.37 -7.03 10.32
C ALA A 67 -7.39 -5.63 9.71
N SER A 68 -8.47 -4.88 9.94
CA SER A 68 -8.55 -3.45 9.58
C SER A 68 -9.53 -2.70 10.51
N PRO A 69 -9.40 -1.36 10.67
CA PRO A 69 -10.32 -0.56 11.47
C PRO A 69 -11.78 -0.66 11.01
N SER A 70 -12.01 -0.86 9.71
CA SER A 70 -13.36 -0.91 9.11
C SER A 70 -14.03 -2.28 9.17
N LYS A 71 -13.27 -3.38 9.31
CA LYS A 71 -13.79 -4.76 9.26
C LYS A 71 -13.44 -5.60 10.50
N GLY A 72 -12.60 -5.07 11.41
CA GLY A 72 -12.05 -5.87 12.50
C GLY A 72 -11.13 -6.98 11.98
N LEU A 73 -11.18 -8.15 12.61
CA LEU A 73 -10.45 -9.33 12.17
C LEU A 73 -11.04 -9.85 10.85
N ILE A 74 -10.20 -9.96 9.81
CA ILE A 74 -10.60 -10.42 8.47
C ILE A 74 -10.21 -11.88 8.28
N ARG A 75 -9.00 -12.27 8.68
CA ARG A 75 -8.48 -13.63 8.54
C ARG A 75 -7.92 -14.13 9.87
N GLY A 76 -8.62 -15.07 10.50
CA GLY A 76 -8.24 -15.63 11.80
C GLY A 76 -6.96 -16.46 11.70
N GLU A 77 -6.95 -17.45 10.79
CA GLU A 77 -5.78 -18.25 10.45
C GLU A 77 -4.94 -17.48 9.41
N PHE A 78 -3.95 -16.72 9.89
CA PHE A 78 -3.12 -15.87 9.07
C PHE A 78 -1.75 -16.51 8.83
N ASN A 79 -1.74 -17.54 7.96
CA ASN A 79 -0.53 -18.21 7.53
C ASN A 79 0.07 -17.48 6.33
N LEU A 80 1.17 -16.75 6.55
CA LEU A 80 1.82 -15.94 5.52
C LEU A 80 2.45 -16.78 4.41
N ASP A 81 2.98 -17.96 4.72
CA ASP A 81 3.59 -18.84 3.73
C ASP A 81 2.55 -19.33 2.72
N GLU A 82 1.37 -19.74 3.20
CA GLU A 82 0.25 -20.13 2.33
C GLU A 82 -0.24 -18.96 1.47
N ILE A 83 -0.41 -17.77 2.09
CA ILE A 83 -0.84 -16.55 1.38
C ILE A 83 0.17 -16.18 0.30
N ALA A 84 1.46 -16.13 0.64
CA ALA A 84 2.53 -15.77 -0.28
C ALA A 84 2.69 -16.80 -1.40
N ASN A 85 2.53 -18.10 -1.11
CA ASN A 85 2.53 -19.16 -2.13
C ASN A 85 1.40 -19.03 -3.15
N VAL A 86 0.24 -18.49 -2.77
CA VAL A 86 -0.81 -18.14 -3.73
C VAL A 86 -0.43 -16.87 -4.48
N TYR A 87 -0.05 -15.81 -3.77
CA TYR A 87 0.18 -14.48 -4.35
C TYR A 87 1.32 -14.45 -5.38
N LYS A 88 2.38 -15.26 -5.19
CA LYS A 88 3.52 -15.32 -6.13
C LYS A 88 3.14 -15.64 -7.58
N HIS A 89 1.99 -16.26 -7.81
CA HIS A 89 1.52 -16.63 -9.15
C HIS A 89 0.74 -15.51 -9.85
N TYR A 90 0.26 -14.50 -9.10
CA TYR A 90 -0.67 -13.49 -9.61
C TYR A 90 -0.21 -12.06 -9.40
N ALA A 91 0.57 -11.81 -8.35
CA ALA A 91 0.96 -10.47 -7.96
C ALA A 91 2.08 -9.89 -8.83
N SER A 92 2.01 -8.59 -9.12
CA SER A 92 3.14 -7.79 -9.60
C SER A 92 4.01 -7.33 -8.42
N ALA A 93 3.37 -7.06 -7.26
CA ALA A 93 4.00 -6.77 -5.99
C ALA A 93 3.11 -7.30 -4.85
N VAL A 94 3.69 -7.57 -3.69
CA VAL A 94 2.94 -8.00 -2.50
C VAL A 94 3.00 -6.92 -1.43
N SER A 95 1.83 -6.51 -0.93
CA SER A 95 1.70 -5.54 0.16
C SER A 95 1.56 -6.25 1.49
N VAL A 96 2.30 -5.82 2.50
CA VAL A 96 2.27 -6.41 3.85
C VAL A 96 1.99 -5.32 4.87
N LEU A 97 0.89 -5.46 5.61
CA LEU A 97 0.55 -4.58 6.73
C LEU A 97 1.52 -4.81 7.88
N THR A 98 2.13 -3.73 8.38
CA THR A 98 3.08 -3.78 9.50
C THR A 98 2.58 -3.04 10.74
N ASP A 99 1.47 -2.30 10.65
CA ASP A 99 0.83 -1.68 11.82
C ASP A 99 0.22 -2.74 12.75
N GLU A 100 0.71 -2.77 14.01
CA GLU A 100 0.31 -3.79 14.98
C GLU A 100 -1.08 -3.51 15.57
N LYS A 101 -1.32 -2.26 15.97
CA LYS A 101 -2.50 -1.89 16.76
C LYS A 101 -3.80 -1.98 15.97
N TYR A 102 -3.81 -1.49 14.74
CA TYR A 102 -5.02 -1.34 13.94
C TYR A 102 -5.20 -2.41 12.87
N PHE A 103 -4.09 -3.03 12.44
CA PHE A 103 -4.10 -4.02 11.36
C PHE A 103 -3.58 -5.39 11.80
N GLN A 104 -3.13 -5.54 13.05
CA GLN A 104 -2.51 -6.75 13.58
C GLN A 104 -1.35 -7.25 12.70
N GLY A 105 -0.63 -6.29 12.09
CA GLY A 105 0.55 -6.52 11.28
C GLY A 105 1.82 -6.60 12.11
N LYS A 106 2.96 -6.89 11.50
CA LYS A 106 4.29 -6.87 12.11
C LYS A 106 5.35 -6.65 11.04
N PHE A 107 6.45 -5.99 11.40
CA PHE A 107 7.60 -5.86 10.49
C PHE A 107 8.22 -7.21 10.14
N ASP A 108 8.23 -8.17 11.06
CA ASP A 108 8.71 -9.55 10.84
C ASP A 108 7.97 -10.30 9.70
N TYR A 109 6.78 -9.84 9.31
CA TYR A 109 6.05 -10.41 8.18
C TYR A 109 6.68 -10.10 6.82
N LEU A 110 7.44 -9.00 6.72
CA LEU A 110 8.10 -8.60 5.48
C LEU A 110 9.10 -9.65 4.97
N PRO A 111 10.13 -10.07 5.76
CA PRO A 111 11.07 -11.11 5.31
C PRO A 111 10.36 -12.46 5.08
N GLN A 112 9.37 -12.85 5.90
CA GLN A 112 8.63 -14.09 5.70
C GLN A 112 7.97 -14.14 4.32
N VAL A 113 7.28 -13.07 3.92
CA VAL A 113 6.68 -12.99 2.58
C VAL A 113 7.76 -12.93 1.50
N ARG A 114 8.81 -12.14 1.72
CA ARG A 114 9.87 -11.93 0.73
C ARG A 114 10.64 -13.21 0.39
N ASP A 115 10.78 -14.12 1.35
CA ASP A 115 11.46 -15.41 1.17
C ASP A 115 10.66 -16.36 0.25
N VAL A 116 9.34 -16.19 0.16
CA VAL A 116 8.45 -17.04 -0.65
C VAL A 116 8.21 -16.48 -2.05
N VAL A 117 8.20 -15.13 -2.19
CA VAL A 117 7.89 -14.47 -3.47
C VAL A 117 9.15 -13.87 -4.11
N SER A 118 9.18 -13.80 -5.45
CA SER A 118 10.21 -13.07 -6.20
C SER A 118 9.83 -11.61 -6.48
N GLN A 119 8.57 -11.27 -6.28
CA GLN A 119 8.02 -9.93 -6.47
C GLN A 119 8.53 -8.99 -5.38
N PRO A 120 8.59 -7.66 -5.65
CA PRO A 120 8.90 -6.68 -4.61
C PRO A 120 7.83 -6.63 -3.54
N VAL A 121 8.25 -6.44 -2.29
CA VAL A 121 7.38 -6.41 -1.11
C VAL A 121 7.24 -4.96 -0.62
N LEU A 122 5.99 -4.49 -0.56
CA LEU A 122 5.61 -3.17 -0.06
C LEU A 122 5.34 -3.25 1.45
N CYS A 123 6.09 -2.47 2.24
CA CYS A 123 5.75 -2.19 3.63
C CYS A 123 4.58 -1.21 3.69
N LYS A 124 3.40 -1.70 4.06
CA LYS A 124 2.17 -0.90 4.16
C LYS A 124 1.98 -0.45 5.60
N ASP A 125 2.46 0.75 5.91
CA ASP A 125 2.39 1.38 7.23
C ASP A 125 2.18 2.89 7.11
N PHE A 126 1.88 3.56 8.21
CA PHE A 126 1.76 5.03 8.32
C PHE A 126 3.15 5.62 8.55
N MET A 127 3.87 5.88 7.45
CA MET A 127 5.23 6.42 7.50
C MET A 127 5.21 7.92 7.84
N ILE A 128 5.88 8.30 8.94
CA ILE A 128 5.98 9.69 9.45
C ILE A 128 7.40 10.09 9.81
N SER A 129 8.36 9.16 9.76
CA SER A 129 9.75 9.42 10.13
C SER A 129 10.74 8.61 9.31
N GLU A 130 11.97 9.12 9.18
CA GLU A 130 13.09 8.43 8.54
C GLU A 130 13.42 7.10 9.22
N TYR A 131 13.26 7.04 10.55
CA TYR A 131 13.47 5.80 11.31
C TYR A 131 12.64 4.63 10.75
N GLN A 132 11.36 4.88 10.44
CA GLN A 132 10.49 3.84 9.87
C GLN A 132 10.95 3.40 8.48
N VAL A 133 11.48 4.32 7.66
CA VAL A 133 11.99 4.00 6.32
C VAL A 133 13.22 3.08 6.43
N TYR A 134 14.16 3.40 7.32
CA TYR A 134 15.29 2.53 7.62
C TYR A 134 14.83 1.18 8.17
N LEU A 135 13.87 1.17 9.10
CA LEU A 135 13.33 -0.05 9.71
C LEU A 135 12.65 -0.94 8.66
N ALA A 136 11.85 -0.37 7.76
CA ALA A 136 11.23 -1.09 6.66
C ALA A 136 12.28 -1.79 5.78
N ARG A 137 13.37 -1.08 5.43
CA ARG A 137 14.43 -1.69 4.64
C ARG A 137 15.24 -2.72 5.44
N TYR A 138 15.49 -2.50 6.73
CA TYR A 138 16.12 -3.49 7.60
C TYR A 138 15.33 -4.80 7.61
N TYR A 139 14.00 -4.72 7.66
CA TYR A 139 13.10 -5.88 7.49
C TYR A 139 12.84 -6.23 6.01
N GLN A 140 13.72 -5.80 5.10
CA GLN A 140 13.79 -6.20 3.71
C GLN A 140 12.63 -5.73 2.80
N ALA A 141 11.87 -4.71 3.18
CA ALA A 141 10.90 -4.10 2.26
C ALA A 141 11.59 -3.58 0.98
N ASP A 142 10.91 -3.72 -0.15
CA ASP A 142 11.37 -3.22 -1.46
C ASP A 142 10.63 -1.94 -1.88
N ALA A 143 9.60 -1.57 -1.13
CA ALA A 143 8.87 -0.31 -1.27
C ALA A 143 8.23 0.10 0.04
N ILE A 144 7.88 1.39 0.14
CA ILE A 144 7.11 1.95 1.26
C ILE A 144 5.86 2.67 0.76
N LEU A 145 4.88 2.85 1.66
CA LEU A 145 3.73 3.69 1.47
C LEU A 145 4.01 5.10 1.99
N LEU A 146 3.75 6.12 1.18
CA LEU A 146 3.65 7.51 1.65
C LEU A 146 2.26 8.06 1.36
N MET A 147 1.55 8.44 2.42
CA MET A 147 0.18 8.97 2.32
C MET A 147 0.20 10.49 2.37
N LEU A 148 -0.26 11.17 1.33
CA LEU A 148 -0.31 12.64 1.29
C LEU A 148 -1.36 13.23 2.25
N SER A 149 -2.28 12.41 2.75
CA SER A 149 -3.15 12.75 3.89
C SER A 149 -2.43 12.79 5.25
N VAL A 150 -1.22 12.23 5.33
CA VAL A 150 -0.44 12.10 6.58
C VAL A 150 0.76 13.04 6.58
N VAL A 151 1.48 13.14 5.46
CA VAL A 151 2.71 13.94 5.36
C VAL A 151 2.52 15.18 4.48
N ASN A 152 3.22 16.27 4.82
CA ASN A 152 3.35 17.42 3.94
C ASN A 152 4.42 17.17 2.86
N ASP A 153 4.53 18.08 1.89
CA ASP A 153 5.42 17.92 0.74
C ASP A 153 6.91 17.88 1.12
N GLU A 154 7.32 18.60 2.13
CA GLU A 154 8.70 18.59 2.63
C GLU A 154 9.03 17.21 3.24
N THR A 155 8.20 16.72 4.15
CA THR A 155 8.37 15.39 4.75
C THR A 155 8.30 14.30 3.68
N TYR A 156 7.36 14.41 2.72
CA TYR A 156 7.26 13.46 1.62
C TYR A 156 8.59 13.35 0.86
N ARG A 157 9.19 14.49 0.46
CA ARG A 157 10.47 14.49 -0.27
C ARG A 157 11.58 13.83 0.53
N VAL A 158 11.73 14.20 1.80
CA VAL A 158 12.75 13.59 2.67
C VAL A 158 12.60 12.07 2.75
N LEU A 159 11.38 11.58 2.99
CA LEU A 159 11.13 10.14 3.12
C LEU A 159 11.25 9.39 1.79
N ALA A 160 10.81 10.01 0.68
CA ALA A 160 10.92 9.43 -0.65
C ALA A 160 12.39 9.36 -1.11
N ASP A 161 13.16 10.43 -0.93
CA ASP A 161 14.58 10.46 -1.28
C ASP A 161 15.38 9.44 -0.47
N LEU A 162 15.05 9.29 0.83
CA LEU A 162 15.65 8.27 1.67
C LEU A 162 15.30 6.86 1.15
N ALA A 163 14.03 6.58 0.84
CA ALA A 163 13.61 5.30 0.29
C ALA A 163 14.36 4.99 -1.01
N HIS A 164 14.45 5.94 -1.93
CA HIS A 164 15.19 5.81 -3.19
C HIS A 164 16.68 5.55 -2.95
N SER A 165 17.32 6.22 -1.98
CA SER A 165 18.71 5.99 -1.63
C SER A 165 18.99 4.57 -1.16
N LEU A 166 17.96 3.92 -0.56
CA LEU A 166 17.98 2.53 -0.11
C LEU A 166 17.50 1.54 -1.19
N GLY A 167 17.27 1.99 -2.43
CA GLY A 167 16.82 1.17 -3.55
C GLY A 167 15.34 0.81 -3.49
N MET A 168 14.56 1.40 -2.57
CA MET A 168 13.12 1.13 -2.43
C MET A 168 12.29 2.04 -3.34
N GLY A 169 11.15 1.51 -3.82
CA GLY A 169 10.12 2.32 -4.46
C GLY A 169 9.17 2.96 -3.44
N VAL A 170 8.31 3.85 -3.95
CA VAL A 170 7.28 4.55 -3.16
C VAL A 170 5.93 4.38 -3.83
N LEU A 171 4.93 3.88 -3.09
CA LEU A 171 3.53 4.02 -3.41
C LEU A 171 3.02 5.32 -2.76
N THR A 172 2.65 6.30 -3.58
CA THR A 172 2.14 7.60 -3.11
C THR A 172 0.61 7.54 -3.06
N GLU A 173 0.04 7.40 -1.87
CA GLU A 173 -1.42 7.30 -1.70
C GLU A 173 -2.06 8.68 -1.61
N THR A 174 -3.17 8.84 -2.35
CA THR A 174 -4.02 10.02 -2.40
C THR A 174 -5.47 9.62 -2.13
N SER A 175 -6.23 10.48 -1.44
CA SER A 175 -7.63 10.22 -1.09
C SER A 175 -8.60 11.31 -1.55
N ASN A 176 -8.08 12.40 -2.12
CA ASN A 176 -8.85 13.53 -2.63
C ASN A 176 -8.08 14.26 -3.73
N GLU A 177 -8.72 15.25 -4.32
CA GLU A 177 -8.19 16.02 -5.44
C GLU A 177 -6.92 16.80 -5.09
N GLU A 178 -6.89 17.49 -3.94
CA GLU A 178 -5.72 18.25 -3.49
C GLU A 178 -4.49 17.35 -3.36
N GLU A 179 -4.66 16.18 -2.75
CA GLU A 179 -3.59 15.19 -2.62
C GLU A 179 -3.13 14.64 -3.96
N PHE A 180 -4.06 14.44 -4.92
CA PHE A 180 -3.73 13.97 -6.27
C PHE A 180 -2.91 15.03 -7.03
N GLU A 181 -3.28 16.31 -6.97
CA GLU A 181 -2.49 17.40 -7.54
C GLU A 181 -1.09 17.49 -6.92
N ARG A 182 -0.99 17.32 -5.59
CA ARG A 182 0.30 17.28 -4.90
C ARG A 182 1.14 16.09 -5.37
N ALA A 183 0.56 14.90 -5.56
CA ALA A 183 1.28 13.73 -6.07
C ALA A 183 1.87 14.00 -7.47
N LEU A 184 1.12 14.65 -8.35
CA LEU A 184 1.60 15.06 -9.68
C LEU A 184 2.73 16.08 -9.58
N ALA A 185 2.58 17.10 -8.73
CA ALA A 185 3.58 18.14 -8.52
C ALA A 185 4.89 17.61 -7.87
N LEU A 186 4.77 16.56 -7.05
CA LEU A 186 5.89 15.86 -6.42
C LEU A 186 6.59 14.87 -7.35
N GLY A 187 6.07 14.64 -8.55
CA GLY A 187 6.65 13.71 -9.51
C GLY A 187 6.50 12.24 -9.11
N ALA A 188 5.43 11.90 -8.39
CA ALA A 188 5.17 10.53 -7.96
C ALA A 188 5.02 9.59 -9.17
N LYS A 189 5.75 8.48 -9.17
CA LYS A 189 5.72 7.49 -10.26
C LYS A 189 4.61 6.47 -10.12
N ILE A 190 4.31 6.05 -8.90
CA ILE A 190 3.19 5.16 -8.59
C ILE A 190 2.23 5.92 -7.68
N ILE A 191 1.07 6.28 -8.22
CA ILE A 191 0.04 7.04 -7.53
C ILE A 191 -1.11 6.12 -7.18
N GLY A 192 -1.29 5.85 -5.91
CA GLY A 192 -2.43 5.13 -5.37
C GLY A 192 -3.61 6.10 -5.18
N VAL A 193 -4.75 5.78 -5.76
CA VAL A 193 -6.01 6.48 -5.47
C VAL A 193 -6.84 5.61 -4.55
N ASN A 194 -6.93 6.02 -3.29
CA ASN A 194 -7.71 5.32 -2.29
C ASN A 194 -9.20 5.70 -2.40
N ASN A 195 -10.01 4.78 -2.92
CA ASN A 195 -11.45 4.96 -3.05
C ASN A 195 -12.17 4.99 -1.69
N ARG A 196 -11.49 4.65 -0.60
CA ARG A 196 -12.04 4.74 0.76
C ARG A 196 -11.79 6.12 1.34
N ASN A 197 -12.85 6.76 1.79
CA ASN A 197 -12.75 7.97 2.59
C ASN A 197 -12.20 7.62 3.99
N LEU A 198 -11.08 8.21 4.37
CA LEU A 198 -10.40 7.91 5.64
C LEU A 198 -11.05 8.61 6.85
N HIS A 199 -12.07 9.44 6.63
CA HIS A 199 -12.83 10.09 7.71
C HIS A 199 -14.03 9.28 8.17
N ASP A 200 -14.80 8.73 7.21
CA ASP A 200 -16.06 8.01 7.47
C ASP A 200 -16.06 6.54 7.00
N LEU A 201 -14.96 6.10 6.37
CA LEU A 201 -14.72 4.76 5.87
C LEU A 201 -15.63 4.33 4.70
N THR A 202 -16.41 5.25 4.12
CA THR A 202 -17.19 4.98 2.90
C THR A 202 -16.29 4.72 1.70
N VAL A 203 -16.78 3.96 0.72
CA VAL A 203 -16.04 3.61 -0.50
C VAL A 203 -16.79 4.15 -1.70
N ASP A 204 -16.08 4.91 -2.55
CA ASP A 204 -16.57 5.43 -3.81
C ASP A 204 -15.57 5.12 -4.94
N LEU A 205 -15.92 4.18 -5.81
CA LEU A 205 -15.08 3.78 -6.93
C LEU A 205 -15.03 4.83 -8.06
N ASN A 206 -15.93 5.81 -8.07
CA ASN A 206 -15.89 6.90 -9.04
C ASN A 206 -14.71 7.84 -8.78
N ARG A 207 -14.16 7.89 -7.57
CA ARG A 207 -13.03 8.77 -7.22
C ARG A 207 -11.84 8.59 -8.15
N VAL A 208 -11.40 7.36 -8.40
CA VAL A 208 -10.28 7.12 -9.32
C VAL A 208 -10.63 7.52 -10.73
N VAL A 209 -11.88 7.32 -11.16
CA VAL A 209 -12.36 7.71 -12.50
C VAL A 209 -12.33 9.23 -12.66
N GLU A 210 -12.92 9.96 -11.73
CA GLU A 210 -13.01 11.43 -11.76
C GLU A 210 -11.61 12.08 -11.75
N LEU A 211 -10.73 11.65 -10.82
CA LEU A 211 -9.39 12.21 -10.72
C LEU A 211 -8.56 11.91 -11.97
N THR A 212 -8.57 10.67 -12.45
CA THR A 212 -7.77 10.30 -13.62
C THR A 212 -8.25 11.00 -14.88
N GLN A 213 -9.57 11.14 -15.09
CA GLN A 213 -10.11 11.85 -16.23
C GLN A 213 -9.84 13.35 -16.16
N LYS A 214 -10.01 13.97 -14.99
CA LYS A 214 -9.80 15.40 -14.79
C LYS A 214 -8.34 15.81 -15.04
N TYR A 215 -7.39 14.95 -14.69
CA TYR A 215 -5.96 15.23 -14.78
C TYR A 215 -5.24 14.45 -15.87
N ALA A 216 -5.98 13.86 -16.85
CA ALA A 216 -5.42 13.00 -17.88
C ALA A 216 -4.22 13.61 -18.61
N ASP A 217 -4.29 14.90 -18.98
CA ASP A 217 -3.22 15.62 -19.68
C ASP A 217 -2.01 15.96 -18.79
N ARG A 218 -2.14 15.83 -17.47
CA ARG A 218 -1.10 16.15 -16.48
C ARG A 218 -0.44 14.90 -15.88
N ILE A 219 -1.01 13.71 -16.10
CA ILE A 219 -0.43 12.46 -15.62
C ILE A 219 0.76 12.11 -16.52
N PRO A 220 1.99 12.01 -15.98
CA PRO A 220 3.15 11.63 -16.76
C PRO A 220 2.99 10.24 -17.39
N ALA A 221 3.49 10.05 -18.61
CA ALA A 221 3.36 8.79 -19.35
C ALA A 221 4.03 7.59 -18.65
N ASP A 222 5.03 7.85 -17.81
CA ASP A 222 5.73 6.85 -16.99
C ASP A 222 5.09 6.66 -15.60
N ALA A 223 4.12 7.49 -15.21
CA ALA A 223 3.37 7.28 -13.98
C ALA A 223 2.36 6.14 -14.13
N ARG A 224 2.08 5.45 -13.02
CA ARG A 224 1.05 4.39 -12.95
C ARG A 224 0.03 4.72 -11.88
N ILE A 225 -1.22 4.69 -12.26
CA ILE A 225 -2.36 4.88 -11.36
C ILE A 225 -2.78 3.52 -10.82
N ILE A 226 -2.80 3.38 -9.51
CA ILE A 226 -3.24 2.19 -8.79
C ILE A 226 -4.55 2.52 -8.07
N SER A 227 -5.62 1.80 -8.40
CA SER A 227 -6.90 1.92 -7.68
C SER A 227 -6.85 1.08 -6.41
N GLU A 228 -7.08 1.70 -5.26
CA GLU A 228 -7.02 1.05 -3.95
C GLU A 228 -8.39 1.06 -3.26
N SER A 229 -8.69 0.01 -2.52
CA SER A 229 -9.93 -0.18 -1.76
C SER A 229 -11.19 -0.37 -2.62
N GLY A 230 -12.10 -1.21 -2.13
CA GLY A 230 -13.43 -1.40 -2.74
C GLY A 230 -13.50 -2.36 -3.91
N ILE A 231 -12.44 -3.05 -4.24
CA ILE A 231 -12.39 -4.05 -5.31
C ILE A 231 -12.82 -5.41 -4.76
N TYR A 232 -13.96 -5.93 -5.23
CA TYR A 232 -14.55 -7.19 -4.76
C TYR A 232 -14.79 -8.21 -5.87
N ASN A 233 -14.84 -7.79 -7.14
CA ASN A 233 -15.15 -8.68 -8.25
C ASN A 233 -14.51 -8.18 -9.55
N HIS A 234 -14.47 -9.08 -10.54
CA HIS A 234 -13.86 -8.83 -11.85
C HIS A 234 -14.55 -7.73 -12.67
N SER A 235 -15.87 -7.54 -12.52
CA SER A 235 -16.56 -6.49 -13.27
C SER A 235 -16.05 -5.10 -12.88
N GLN A 236 -15.77 -4.86 -11.60
CA GLN A 236 -15.17 -3.61 -11.12
C GLN A 236 -13.77 -3.39 -11.71
N ILE A 237 -12.95 -4.45 -11.82
CA ILE A 237 -11.64 -4.37 -12.47
C ILE A 237 -11.79 -3.97 -13.95
N ARG A 238 -12.71 -4.63 -14.70
CA ARG A 238 -12.96 -4.31 -16.11
C ARG A 238 -13.41 -2.87 -16.33
N ASP A 239 -14.18 -2.32 -15.41
CA ASP A 239 -14.65 -0.94 -15.52
C ASP A 239 -13.52 0.05 -15.17
N LEU A 240 -12.80 -0.19 -14.10
CA LEU A 240 -11.76 0.72 -13.61
C LEU A 240 -10.43 0.62 -14.37
N GLN A 241 -10.12 -0.49 -15.02
CA GLN A 241 -8.89 -0.62 -15.83
C GLN A 241 -8.85 0.35 -17.02
N LYS A 242 -10.00 0.96 -17.40
CA LYS A 242 -10.05 2.00 -18.42
C LYS A 242 -9.29 3.27 -18.00
N VAL A 243 -9.10 3.47 -16.69
CA VAL A 243 -8.47 4.64 -16.10
C VAL A 243 -7.32 4.30 -15.13
N ALA A 244 -7.26 3.08 -14.61
CA ALA A 244 -6.20 2.61 -13.73
C ALA A 244 -5.26 1.63 -14.44
N HIS A 245 -3.98 1.68 -14.09
CA HIS A 245 -2.93 0.77 -14.60
C HIS A 245 -2.75 -0.46 -13.70
N GLY A 246 -3.34 -0.45 -12.52
CA GLY A 246 -3.27 -1.55 -11.57
C GLY A 246 -4.21 -1.37 -10.39
N PHE A 247 -4.22 -2.40 -9.53
CA PHE A 247 -5.13 -2.50 -8.39
C PHE A 247 -4.41 -2.99 -7.15
N LEU A 248 -4.70 -2.37 -5.99
CA LEU A 248 -4.31 -2.90 -4.69
C LEU A 248 -5.54 -3.57 -4.05
N ILE A 249 -5.43 -4.89 -3.81
CA ILE A 249 -6.54 -5.73 -3.38
C ILE A 249 -6.14 -6.54 -2.13
N GLY A 250 -6.91 -6.40 -1.06
CA GLY A 250 -6.66 -7.11 0.19
C GLY A 250 -7.91 -7.73 0.80
N SER A 251 -8.83 -6.90 1.28
CA SER A 251 -9.95 -7.35 2.12
C SER A 251 -10.93 -8.32 1.47
N SER A 252 -11.10 -8.26 0.15
CA SER A 252 -11.94 -9.21 -0.59
C SER A 252 -11.29 -10.58 -0.68
N LEU A 253 -9.97 -10.63 -0.82
CA LEU A 253 -9.20 -11.86 -0.93
C LEU A 253 -9.01 -12.52 0.45
N MET A 254 -8.58 -11.73 1.43
CA MET A 254 -8.30 -12.24 2.79
C MET A 254 -9.53 -12.77 3.52
N GLY A 255 -10.72 -12.33 3.15
CA GLY A 255 -11.99 -12.82 3.73
C GLY A 255 -12.45 -14.18 3.18
N SER A 256 -11.80 -14.71 2.14
CA SER A 256 -12.16 -16.00 1.55
C SER A 256 -11.41 -17.16 2.21
N ALA A 257 -12.09 -18.29 2.41
CA ALA A 257 -11.46 -19.52 2.87
C ALA A 257 -10.53 -20.11 1.78
N ASP A 258 -10.97 -20.09 0.51
CA ASP A 258 -10.16 -20.51 -0.65
C ASP A 258 -9.55 -19.25 -1.31
N LEU A 259 -8.35 -18.90 -0.86
CA LEU A 259 -7.64 -17.70 -1.33
C LEU A 259 -7.31 -17.79 -2.83
N ASN A 260 -6.89 -18.95 -3.31
CA ASN A 260 -6.51 -19.11 -4.71
C ASN A 260 -7.71 -18.90 -5.64
N ASN A 261 -8.86 -19.48 -5.28
CA ASN A 261 -10.09 -19.26 -6.03
C ASN A 261 -10.55 -17.80 -5.98
N ALA A 262 -10.49 -17.16 -4.80
CA ALA A 262 -10.85 -15.75 -4.66
C ALA A 262 -9.98 -14.83 -5.54
N VAL A 263 -8.66 -15.09 -5.62
CA VAL A 263 -7.76 -14.34 -6.51
C VAL A 263 -8.16 -14.52 -7.97
N ARG A 264 -8.45 -15.75 -8.40
CA ARG A 264 -8.86 -16.04 -9.79
C ARG A 264 -10.20 -15.41 -10.15
N GLU A 265 -11.17 -15.49 -9.28
CA GLU A 265 -12.49 -14.86 -9.47
C GLU A 265 -12.36 -13.33 -9.59
N VAL A 266 -11.61 -12.69 -8.71
CA VAL A 266 -11.48 -11.24 -8.71
C VAL A 266 -10.64 -10.76 -9.91
N ILE A 267 -9.50 -11.40 -10.19
CA ILE A 267 -8.58 -10.95 -11.25
C ILE A 267 -9.06 -11.33 -12.64
N PHE A 268 -9.59 -12.55 -12.83
CA PHE A 268 -9.89 -13.09 -14.15
C PHE A 268 -11.38 -13.31 -14.42
N GLY A 269 -12.23 -13.24 -13.38
CA GLY A 269 -13.65 -13.58 -13.50
C GLY A 269 -13.89 -15.09 -13.65
N GLU A 270 -12.90 -15.91 -13.32
CA GLU A 270 -12.96 -17.35 -13.43
C GLU A 270 -13.57 -17.97 -12.19
N ASN A 271 -14.81 -18.42 -12.27
CA ASN A 271 -15.42 -19.27 -11.24
C ASN A 271 -14.86 -20.69 -11.35
N LYS A 272 -14.74 -21.43 -10.23
CA LYS A 272 -14.58 -22.88 -10.28
C LYS A 272 -15.71 -23.43 -11.16
N VAL A 273 -15.36 -23.99 -12.29
CA VAL A 273 -16.23 -24.98 -12.95
C VAL A 273 -16.19 -26.18 -12.02
N CYS A 274 -17.29 -26.44 -11.32
CA CYS A 274 -17.47 -27.63 -10.52
C CYS A 274 -17.42 -28.88 -11.37
#